data_2a8e4b34c80644f0b4d0732e85698aaa
#
_entry.id   2a8e4b34c80644f0b4d0732e85698aaa
#
_cell.length_a   1.000
_cell.length_b   1.000
_cell.length_c   1.000
_cell.angle_alpha   90.00
_cell.angle_beta   90.00
_cell.angle_gamma   90.00
#
_symmetry.space_group_name_H-M   'P 1'
#
loop_
_entity.id
_entity.type
_entity.pdbx_description
1 polymer ?
#
loop_
_entity_poly.entity_id
_entity_poly.type
_entity_poly.pdbx_seq_one_letter_code
_entity_poly.pdbx_strand_id
1 'polypeptide(L)'
;YLFGLKKKKVYPKMYLTGHSKGGNLAMYAYLKNPKLQGYIEGVKSFDGPGFADGFWQGDEDVSKITNYIPKDSIVGRVLDHREQTKVMDAEGSGLVQHDTLMWSVDVKDFNYCDALTKESDDLLEYVNKLLMDRPLEEKERYCHLIGELFDRMEIYTIADLTEFSFKQALSGIKEIRQLNAEEIKFMFEVVKFIAVQSAPILVKGRK
;
A
#
# COMPACT_ATOMS: atom_id res chain seq x y z
N TYR A 1 -20.41 -5.94 13.12
CA TYR A 1 -21.22 -6.01 11.90
C TYR A 1 -21.32 -7.44 11.38
N LEU A 2 -20.23 -8.14 11.06
CA LEU A 2 -20.22 -9.52 10.54
C LEU A 2 -20.98 -10.51 11.43
N PHE A 3 -20.81 -10.44 12.75
CA PHE A 3 -21.60 -11.25 13.69
C PHE A 3 -23.11 -10.98 13.63
N GLY A 4 -23.50 -9.74 13.36
CA GLY A 4 -24.91 -9.37 13.17
C GLY A 4 -25.51 -10.00 11.92
N LEU A 5 -24.76 -10.05 10.82
CA LEU A 5 -25.18 -10.70 9.57
C LEU A 5 -25.35 -12.21 9.76
N LYS A 6 -24.41 -12.86 10.45
CA LYS A 6 -24.49 -14.27 10.81
C LYS A 6 -25.78 -14.60 11.57
N LYS A 7 -26.11 -13.81 12.60
CA LYS A 7 -27.34 -14.01 13.40
C LYS A 7 -28.62 -13.91 12.56
N LYS A 8 -28.65 -13.01 11.57
CA LYS A 8 -29.81 -12.80 10.70
C LYS A 8 -29.97 -13.86 9.61
N LYS A 9 -28.97 -14.75 9.40
CA LYS A 9 -28.93 -15.74 8.29
C LYS A 9 -29.16 -15.12 6.90
N VAL A 10 -28.84 -13.83 6.74
CA VAL A 10 -29.15 -13.06 5.53
C VAL A 10 -28.22 -13.42 4.38
N TYR A 11 -26.96 -13.75 4.72
CA TYR A 11 -25.95 -14.11 3.74
C TYR A 11 -25.29 -15.43 4.14
N PRO A 12 -25.58 -16.54 3.47
CA PRO A 12 -24.95 -17.83 3.73
C PRO A 12 -23.46 -17.83 3.36
N LYS A 13 -23.05 -16.97 2.43
CA LYS A 13 -21.68 -16.84 1.92
C LYS A 13 -21.30 -15.37 1.77
N MET A 14 -20.08 -15.02 2.17
CA MET A 14 -19.59 -13.64 2.14
C MET A 14 -18.19 -13.60 1.52
N TYR A 15 -17.91 -12.51 0.82
CA TYR A 15 -16.55 -12.10 0.46
C TYR A 15 -16.18 -10.86 1.25
N LEU A 16 -14.93 -10.81 1.72
CA LEU A 16 -14.34 -9.59 2.26
C LEU A 16 -13.42 -9.01 1.19
N THR A 17 -13.46 -7.70 1.02
CA THR A 17 -12.62 -7.04 0.04
C THR A 17 -12.24 -5.64 0.49
N GLY A 18 -11.13 -5.15 -0.01
CA GLY A 18 -10.67 -3.79 0.21
C GLY A 18 -9.42 -3.46 -0.59
N HIS A 19 -9.23 -2.18 -0.82
CA HIS A 19 -8.04 -1.63 -1.48
C HIS A 19 -7.11 -1.00 -0.44
N SER A 20 -5.82 -1.11 -0.64
CA SER A 20 -4.81 -0.48 0.22
C SER A 20 -4.99 -0.90 1.69
N LYS A 21 -5.04 0.04 2.63
CA LYS A 21 -5.34 -0.24 4.04
C LYS A 21 -6.65 -1.01 4.23
N GLY A 22 -7.65 -0.81 3.37
CA GLY A 22 -8.90 -1.59 3.39
C GLY A 22 -8.69 -3.07 3.07
N GLY A 23 -7.73 -3.40 2.19
CA GLY A 23 -7.29 -4.77 1.91
C GLY A 23 -6.67 -5.43 3.15
N ASN A 24 -5.75 -4.74 3.81
CA ASN A 24 -5.17 -5.18 5.09
C ASN A 24 -6.25 -5.41 6.16
N LEU A 25 -7.22 -4.48 6.29
CA LEU A 25 -8.32 -4.63 7.24
C LEU A 25 -9.24 -5.82 6.92
N ALA A 26 -9.47 -6.12 5.63
CA ALA A 26 -10.25 -7.29 5.21
C ALA A 26 -9.53 -8.60 5.60
N MET A 27 -8.23 -8.68 5.36
CA MET A 27 -7.38 -9.80 5.79
C MET A 27 -7.38 -9.94 7.31
N TYR A 28 -7.16 -8.84 8.04
CA TYR A 28 -7.20 -8.82 9.51
C TYR A 28 -8.53 -9.33 10.07
N ALA A 29 -9.64 -8.83 9.51
CA ALA A 29 -10.99 -9.24 9.95
C ALA A 29 -11.23 -10.74 9.78
N TYR A 30 -10.72 -11.34 8.72
CA TYR A 30 -10.79 -12.78 8.48
C TYR A 30 -9.91 -13.55 9.47
N LEU A 31 -8.62 -13.18 9.58
CA LEU A 31 -7.62 -13.90 10.38
C LEU A 31 -7.94 -13.86 11.88
N LYS A 32 -8.41 -12.73 12.40
CA LYS A 32 -8.72 -12.56 13.83
C LYS A 32 -10.14 -13.00 14.23
N ASN A 33 -10.91 -13.58 13.31
CA ASN A 33 -12.25 -14.08 13.60
C ASN A 33 -12.46 -15.53 13.11
N PRO A 34 -11.80 -16.54 13.67
CA PRO A 34 -11.89 -17.93 13.22
C PRO A 34 -13.33 -18.46 13.16
N LYS A 35 -14.19 -18.00 14.09
CA LYS A 35 -15.61 -18.40 14.13
C LYS A 35 -16.43 -17.91 12.91
N LEU A 36 -15.92 -16.96 12.14
CA LEU A 36 -16.57 -16.45 10.92
C LEU A 36 -16.01 -17.04 9.65
N GLN A 37 -14.84 -17.67 9.68
CA GLN A 37 -14.15 -18.17 8.47
C GLN A 37 -15.00 -19.17 7.67
N GLY A 38 -15.84 -19.99 8.34
CA GLY A 38 -16.76 -20.89 7.67
C GLY A 38 -17.87 -20.22 6.85
N TYR A 39 -18.12 -18.93 7.05
CA TYR A 39 -19.11 -18.12 6.29
C TYR A 39 -18.44 -17.23 5.23
N ILE A 40 -17.13 -17.16 5.23
CA ILE A 40 -16.34 -16.35 4.31
C ILE A 40 -15.82 -17.28 3.21
N GLU A 41 -16.22 -17.02 1.96
CA GLU A 41 -15.80 -17.77 0.77
C GLU A 41 -14.43 -17.33 0.29
N GLY A 42 -14.09 -16.06 0.48
CA GLY A 42 -12.81 -15.51 0.08
C GLY A 42 -12.56 -14.11 0.63
N VAL A 43 -11.28 -13.77 0.72
CA VAL A 43 -10.79 -12.43 1.03
C VAL A 43 -9.98 -11.95 -0.16
N LYS A 44 -10.36 -10.80 -0.73
CA LYS A 44 -9.67 -10.19 -1.87
C LYS A 44 -9.10 -8.84 -1.44
N SER A 45 -7.81 -8.81 -1.25
CA SER A 45 -7.06 -7.60 -1.00
C SER A 45 -6.56 -7.04 -2.34
N PHE A 46 -6.71 -5.75 -2.56
CA PHE A 46 -6.20 -5.06 -3.74
C PHE A 46 -5.09 -4.11 -3.30
N ASP A 47 -3.86 -4.50 -3.57
CA ASP A 47 -2.63 -3.80 -3.20
C ASP A 47 -2.60 -3.40 -1.72
N GLY A 48 -3.11 -4.30 -0.85
CA GLY A 48 -3.11 -4.11 0.59
C GLY A 48 -1.78 -4.50 1.21
N PRO A 49 -1.23 -3.70 2.16
CA PRO A 49 -0.02 -4.06 2.89
C PRO A 49 -0.25 -5.29 3.78
N GLY A 50 0.82 -5.99 4.09
CA GLY A 50 0.85 -7.13 5.00
C GLY A 50 0.70 -6.73 6.47
N PHE A 51 1.30 -7.51 7.36
CA PHE A 51 1.22 -7.29 8.81
C PHE A 51 2.59 -7.06 9.43
N ALA A 52 2.61 -6.32 10.52
CA ALA A 52 3.83 -6.05 11.26
C ALA A 52 4.41 -7.30 11.92
N ASP A 53 5.68 -7.25 12.27
CA ASP A 53 6.38 -8.30 13.00
C ASP A 53 5.58 -8.74 14.24
N GLY A 54 5.54 -10.05 14.49
CA GLY A 54 4.82 -10.64 15.61
C GLY A 54 3.30 -10.78 15.43
N PHE A 55 2.74 -10.37 14.30
CA PHE A 55 1.33 -10.61 13.99
C PHE A 55 1.02 -12.11 13.82
N TRP A 56 1.88 -12.81 13.10
CA TRP A 56 1.72 -14.22 12.73
C TRP A 56 2.10 -15.15 13.89
N GLN A 57 1.19 -16.02 14.27
CA GLN A 57 1.41 -17.05 15.30
C GLN A 57 1.77 -18.42 14.70
N GLY A 58 1.54 -18.59 13.38
CA GLY A 58 1.93 -19.78 12.63
C GLY A 58 0.81 -20.76 12.32
N ASP A 59 -0.38 -20.55 12.87
CA ASP A 59 -1.56 -21.41 12.70
C ASP A 59 -2.70 -20.74 11.91
N GLU A 60 -2.45 -19.54 11.35
CA GLU A 60 -3.47 -18.82 10.60
C GLU A 60 -3.76 -19.50 9.26
N ASP A 61 -5.05 -19.73 8.98
CA ASP A 61 -5.51 -20.18 7.67
C ASP A 61 -5.57 -19.00 6.68
N VAL A 62 -4.63 -18.98 5.75
CA VAL A 62 -4.56 -17.98 4.67
C VAL A 62 -5.11 -18.49 3.34
N SER A 63 -5.61 -19.73 3.28
CA SER A 63 -6.01 -20.41 2.04
C SER A 63 -7.09 -19.70 1.23
N LYS A 64 -7.91 -18.89 1.89
CA LYS A 64 -8.97 -18.10 1.24
C LYS A 64 -8.57 -16.64 0.96
N ILE A 65 -7.35 -16.27 1.27
CA ILE A 65 -6.87 -14.89 1.06
C ILE A 65 -6.09 -14.82 -0.25
N THR A 66 -6.42 -13.84 -1.07
CA THR A 66 -5.63 -13.49 -2.25
C THR A 66 -5.36 -11.99 -2.24
N ASN A 67 -4.09 -11.61 -2.31
CA ASN A 67 -3.67 -10.23 -2.53
C ASN A 67 -3.38 -10.03 -4.02
N TYR A 68 -4.13 -9.18 -4.67
CA TYR A 68 -3.93 -8.74 -6.05
C TYR A 68 -3.04 -7.50 -6.00
N ILE A 69 -1.89 -7.53 -6.64
CA ILE A 69 -0.94 -6.43 -6.63
C ILE A 69 -0.52 -6.07 -8.06
N PRO A 70 -0.31 -4.80 -8.39
CA PRO A 70 0.19 -4.45 -9.70
C PRO A 70 1.65 -4.88 -9.87
N LYS A 71 2.12 -4.98 -11.11
CA LYS A 71 3.48 -5.44 -11.44
C LYS A 71 4.60 -4.58 -10.84
N ASP A 72 4.34 -3.28 -10.59
CA ASP A 72 5.27 -2.36 -9.93
C ASP A 72 4.85 -2.06 -8.48
N SER A 73 4.12 -2.97 -7.84
CA SER A 73 3.61 -2.76 -6.48
C SER A 73 4.72 -2.42 -5.49
N ILE A 74 4.40 -1.47 -4.63
CA ILE A 74 5.15 -1.13 -3.42
C ILE A 74 4.28 -1.42 -2.20
N VAL A 75 3.07 -0.85 -2.16
CA VAL A 75 2.19 -0.91 -0.99
C VAL A 75 1.77 -2.34 -0.67
N GLY A 76 1.39 -3.13 -1.67
CA GLY A 76 0.98 -4.51 -1.50
C GLY A 76 2.13 -5.49 -1.18
N ARG A 77 3.35 -4.97 -1.04
CA ARG A 77 4.54 -5.76 -0.72
C ARG A 77 5.20 -5.39 0.60
N VAL A 78 4.83 -4.24 1.20
CA VAL A 78 5.40 -3.85 2.49
C VAL A 78 4.83 -4.69 3.62
N LEU A 79 5.63 -4.94 4.65
CA LEU A 79 5.33 -5.80 5.78
C LEU A 79 5.31 -7.30 5.43
N ASP A 80 4.90 -8.17 6.36
CA ASP A 80 4.94 -9.62 6.19
C ASP A 80 3.65 -10.16 5.57
N HIS A 81 3.80 -10.94 4.49
CA HIS A 81 2.75 -11.55 3.71
C HIS A 81 2.87 -13.07 3.73
N ARG A 82 1.76 -13.79 3.91
CA ARG A 82 1.71 -15.27 3.87
C ARG A 82 0.61 -15.80 2.96
N GLU A 83 -0.23 -14.93 2.46
CA GLU A 83 -1.33 -15.25 1.55
C GLU A 83 -0.86 -15.44 0.11
N GLN A 84 -1.75 -15.95 -0.74
CA GLN A 84 -1.50 -16.03 -2.17
C GLN A 84 -1.46 -14.62 -2.78
N THR A 85 -0.44 -14.36 -3.58
CA THR A 85 -0.32 -13.13 -4.38
C THR A 85 -0.61 -13.42 -5.86
N LYS A 86 -1.32 -12.49 -6.51
CA LYS A 86 -1.51 -12.45 -7.96
C LYS A 86 -1.04 -11.11 -8.51
N VAL A 87 -0.15 -11.16 -9.51
CA VAL A 87 0.41 -9.95 -10.12
C VAL A 87 -0.45 -9.53 -11.30
N MET A 88 -0.84 -8.24 -11.29
CA MET A 88 -1.71 -7.63 -12.28
C MET A 88 -0.91 -6.78 -13.26
N ASP A 89 -1.27 -6.84 -14.54
CA ASP A 89 -0.80 -5.82 -15.49
C ASP A 89 -1.48 -4.48 -15.19
N ALA A 90 -0.69 -3.41 -15.26
CA ALA A 90 -1.17 -2.05 -14.97
C ALA A 90 -0.42 -1.03 -15.81
N GLU A 91 -1.09 0.10 -16.10
CA GLU A 91 -0.47 1.25 -16.74
C GLU A 91 0.29 2.13 -15.73
N GLY A 92 1.23 2.93 -16.23
CA GLY A 92 2.08 3.77 -15.40
C GLY A 92 3.21 2.98 -14.74
N SER A 93 3.71 3.45 -13.61
CA SER A 93 4.77 2.79 -12.82
C SER A 93 4.71 3.19 -11.35
N GLY A 94 5.25 2.34 -10.48
CA GLY A 94 5.41 2.61 -9.06
C GLY A 94 4.09 2.96 -8.36
N LEU A 95 4.07 4.07 -7.60
CA LEU A 95 2.90 4.50 -6.84
C LEU A 95 1.65 4.80 -7.69
N VAL A 96 1.82 5.10 -8.99
CA VAL A 96 0.67 5.33 -9.89
C VAL A 96 -0.16 4.08 -10.03
N GLN A 97 0.48 2.92 -10.07
CA GLN A 97 -0.19 1.64 -10.17
C GLN A 97 -0.94 1.24 -8.88
N HIS A 98 -0.74 1.95 -7.77
CA HIS A 98 -1.55 1.76 -6.57
C HIS A 98 -3.03 2.15 -6.81
N ASP A 99 -3.31 3.02 -7.77
CA ASP A 99 -4.67 3.27 -8.23
C ASP A 99 -5.17 2.10 -9.06
N THR A 100 -6.19 1.40 -8.56
CA THR A 100 -6.79 0.24 -9.25
C THR A 100 -7.42 0.57 -10.60
N LEU A 101 -7.68 1.85 -10.90
CA LEU A 101 -8.15 2.29 -12.22
C LEU A 101 -7.04 2.21 -13.30
N MET A 102 -5.79 2.09 -12.89
CA MET A 102 -4.66 1.86 -13.80
C MET A 102 -4.48 0.38 -14.16
N TRP A 103 -5.22 -0.53 -13.53
CA TRP A 103 -5.07 -1.96 -13.74
C TRP A 103 -5.75 -2.41 -15.04
N SER A 104 -5.04 -3.23 -15.78
CA SER A 104 -5.52 -3.76 -17.07
C SER A 104 -6.56 -4.84 -16.84
N VAL A 105 -7.73 -4.67 -17.44
CA VAL A 105 -8.83 -5.62 -17.36
C VAL A 105 -9.27 -6.06 -18.75
N ASP A 106 -9.60 -7.32 -18.91
CA ASP A 106 -10.36 -7.85 -20.05
C ASP A 106 -11.85 -7.94 -19.67
N VAL A 107 -12.67 -8.40 -20.60
CA VAL A 107 -14.14 -8.40 -20.49
C VAL A 107 -14.65 -9.06 -19.19
N LYS A 108 -13.92 -9.99 -18.61
CA LYS A 108 -14.37 -10.78 -17.44
C LYS A 108 -13.37 -10.93 -16.32
N ASP A 109 -12.11 -10.56 -16.53
CA ASP A 109 -11.05 -10.77 -15.54
C ASP A 109 -9.95 -9.72 -15.72
N PHE A 110 -9.02 -9.72 -14.78
CA PHE A 110 -7.80 -8.93 -14.86
C PHE A 110 -6.79 -9.58 -15.82
N ASN A 111 -5.96 -8.75 -16.43
CA ASN A 111 -4.77 -9.23 -17.12
C ASN A 111 -3.66 -9.48 -16.09
N TYR A 112 -3.17 -10.71 -16.07
CA TYR A 112 -2.15 -11.15 -15.10
C TYR A 112 -0.76 -11.07 -15.71
N CYS A 113 0.23 -10.79 -14.87
CA CYS A 113 1.65 -10.93 -15.19
C CYS A 113 2.24 -12.15 -14.49
N ASP A 114 3.28 -12.75 -15.07
CA ASP A 114 3.97 -13.91 -14.49
C ASP A 114 4.81 -13.51 -13.27
N ALA A 115 5.30 -12.27 -13.21
CA ALA A 115 6.17 -11.77 -12.17
C ALA A 115 6.05 -10.26 -11.98
N LEU A 116 6.54 -9.79 -10.84
CA LEU A 116 6.81 -8.37 -10.57
C LEU A 116 7.96 -7.88 -11.45
N THR A 117 8.02 -6.58 -11.67
CA THR A 117 9.14 -5.95 -12.36
C THR A 117 10.35 -5.80 -11.44
N LYS A 118 11.52 -5.62 -12.04
CA LYS A 118 12.73 -5.29 -11.29
C LYS A 118 12.59 -3.94 -10.58
N GLU A 119 11.88 -3.01 -11.21
CA GLU A 119 11.58 -1.70 -10.65
C GLU A 119 10.82 -1.82 -9.32
N SER A 120 9.86 -2.75 -9.22
CA SER A 120 9.16 -3.06 -7.97
C SER A 120 10.12 -3.54 -6.88
N ASP A 121 11.09 -4.40 -7.24
CA ASP A 121 12.09 -4.90 -6.29
C ASP A 121 13.01 -3.79 -5.79
N ASP A 122 13.53 -2.98 -6.71
CA ASP A 122 14.40 -1.85 -6.39
C ASP A 122 13.68 -0.81 -5.48
N LEU A 123 12.40 -0.56 -5.75
CA LEU A 123 11.56 0.34 -4.95
C LEU A 123 11.28 -0.21 -3.56
N LEU A 124 10.96 -1.51 -3.44
CA LEU A 124 10.74 -2.14 -2.15
C LEU A 124 12.01 -2.15 -1.30
N GLU A 125 13.16 -2.47 -1.90
CA GLU A 125 14.46 -2.41 -1.20
C GLU A 125 14.72 -0.99 -0.68
N TYR A 126 14.44 0.03 -1.50
CA TYR A 126 14.58 1.42 -1.10
C TYR A 126 13.67 1.79 0.08
N VAL A 127 12.39 1.42 0.03
CA VAL A 127 11.42 1.70 1.12
C VAL A 127 11.80 0.96 2.40
N ASN A 128 12.22 -0.30 2.29
CA ASN A 128 12.68 -1.08 3.44
C ASN A 128 13.89 -0.41 4.10
N LYS A 129 14.91 -0.06 3.32
CA LYS A 129 16.11 0.62 3.83
C LYS A 129 15.81 1.99 4.43
N LEU A 130 14.85 2.70 3.86
CA LEU A 130 14.50 4.05 4.31
C LEU A 130 13.69 4.02 5.61
N LEU A 131 12.78 3.07 5.76
CA LEU A 131 11.78 3.07 6.83
C LEU A 131 11.66 1.72 7.55
N MET A 132 11.48 0.60 6.84
CA MET A 132 11.07 -0.66 7.46
C MET A 132 12.13 -1.32 8.35
N ASP A 133 13.40 -1.15 8.03
CA ASP A 133 14.52 -1.71 8.80
C ASP A 133 14.84 -0.93 10.10
N ARG A 134 14.06 0.12 10.40
CA ARG A 134 14.24 0.93 11.60
C ARG A 134 13.54 0.35 12.82
N PRO A 135 14.00 0.64 14.05
CA PRO A 135 13.26 0.35 15.27
C PRO A 135 11.85 0.97 15.24
N LEU A 136 10.88 0.34 15.93
CA LEU A 136 9.48 0.77 15.92
C LEU A 136 9.30 2.26 16.31
N GLU A 137 10.01 2.68 17.33
CA GLU A 137 9.96 4.07 17.84
C GLU A 137 10.41 5.10 16.78
N GLU A 138 11.44 4.76 16.01
CA GLU A 138 11.88 5.56 14.87
C GLU A 138 10.86 5.51 13.71
N LYS A 139 10.31 4.33 13.38
CA LYS A 139 9.27 4.21 12.34
C LYS A 139 8.09 5.14 12.61
N GLU A 140 7.59 5.16 13.84
CA GLU A 140 6.49 6.05 14.24
C GLU A 140 6.84 7.52 14.02
N ARG A 141 8.03 7.92 14.47
CA ARG A 141 8.53 9.29 14.28
C ARG A 141 8.65 9.66 12.80
N TYR A 142 9.24 8.80 11.98
CA TYR A 142 9.45 9.05 10.54
C TYR A 142 8.13 9.04 9.76
N CYS A 143 7.19 8.13 10.07
CA CYS A 143 5.85 8.16 9.49
C CYS A 143 5.11 9.47 9.83
N HIS A 144 5.25 9.97 11.06
CA HIS A 144 4.67 11.24 11.46
C HIS A 144 5.25 12.42 10.68
N LEU A 145 6.57 12.43 10.47
CA LEU A 145 7.25 13.45 9.65
C LEU A 145 6.78 13.44 8.19
N ILE A 146 6.59 12.26 7.60
CA ILE A 146 6.03 12.14 6.24
C ILE A 146 4.62 12.73 6.20
N GLY A 147 3.78 12.38 7.18
CA GLY A 147 2.43 12.94 7.30
C GLY A 147 2.44 14.47 7.42
N GLU A 148 3.28 15.02 8.29
CA GLU A 148 3.41 16.48 8.46
C GLU A 148 3.89 17.17 7.18
N LEU A 149 4.81 16.54 6.42
CA LEU A 149 5.23 17.05 5.12
C LEU A 149 4.07 17.07 4.12
N PHE A 150 3.32 15.99 4.03
CA PHE A 150 2.18 15.88 3.11
C PHE A 150 1.10 16.92 3.43
N ASP A 151 0.78 17.12 4.72
CA ASP A 151 -0.15 18.15 5.16
C ASP A 151 0.30 19.56 4.73
N ARG A 152 1.59 19.88 4.89
CA ARG A 152 2.16 21.17 4.46
C ARG A 152 2.20 21.37 2.95
N MET A 153 2.22 20.27 2.21
CA MET A 153 2.18 20.28 0.75
C MET A 153 0.76 20.13 0.20
N GLU A 154 -0.24 20.01 1.07
CA GLU A 154 -1.64 19.76 0.71
C GLU A 154 -1.80 18.49 -0.15
N ILE A 155 -0.98 17.45 0.09
CA ILE A 155 -1.05 16.16 -0.59
C ILE A 155 -1.96 15.24 0.21
N TYR A 156 -3.19 15.05 -0.24
CA TYR A 156 -4.21 14.20 0.40
C TYR A 156 -4.62 13.01 -0.46
N THR A 157 -4.30 13.03 -1.75
CA THR A 157 -4.62 11.99 -2.70
C THR A 157 -3.42 11.66 -3.60
N ILE A 158 -3.47 10.49 -4.27
CA ILE A 158 -2.46 10.13 -5.26
C ILE A 158 -2.46 11.14 -6.43
N ALA A 159 -3.62 11.71 -6.77
CA ALA A 159 -3.72 12.72 -7.81
C ALA A 159 -2.91 13.99 -7.47
N ASP A 160 -2.84 14.37 -6.19
CA ASP A 160 -2.07 15.55 -5.76
C ASP A 160 -0.55 15.35 -6.01
N LEU A 161 -0.08 14.09 -6.05
CA LEU A 161 1.30 13.80 -6.42
C LEU A 161 1.64 14.16 -7.87
N THR A 162 0.62 14.29 -8.73
CA THR A 162 0.82 14.73 -10.14
C THR A 162 1.19 16.21 -10.25
N GLU A 163 0.82 17.00 -9.24
CA GLU A 163 1.11 18.43 -9.15
C GLU A 163 2.32 18.71 -8.25
N PHE A 164 3.09 17.67 -7.94
CA PHE A 164 4.23 17.74 -7.04
C PHE A 164 5.21 18.85 -7.44
N SER A 165 5.53 19.71 -6.47
CA SER A 165 6.52 20.76 -6.61
C SER A 165 7.70 20.55 -5.65
N PHE A 166 8.87 20.27 -6.19
CA PHE A 166 10.11 20.11 -5.40
C PHE A 166 10.42 21.35 -4.55
N LYS A 167 10.12 22.56 -5.07
CA LYS A 167 10.30 23.81 -4.35
C LYS A 167 9.38 23.92 -3.14
N GLN A 168 8.11 23.52 -3.27
CA GLN A 168 7.15 23.48 -2.18
C GLN A 168 7.55 22.47 -1.12
N ALA A 169 8.02 21.27 -1.54
CA ALA A 169 8.52 20.26 -0.62
C ALA A 169 9.70 20.74 0.21
N LEU A 170 10.67 21.42 -0.41
CA LEU A 170 11.80 22.02 0.30
C LEU A 170 11.36 23.12 1.26
N SER A 171 10.35 23.92 0.91
CA SER A 171 9.74 24.88 1.81
C SER A 171 9.08 24.19 2.99
N GLY A 172 8.27 23.16 2.73
CA GLY A 172 7.60 22.37 3.77
C GLY A 172 8.58 21.78 4.78
N ILE A 173 9.69 21.19 4.33
CA ILE A 173 10.73 20.65 5.23
C ILE A 173 11.29 21.74 6.15
N LYS A 174 11.56 22.95 5.62
CA LYS A 174 12.09 24.06 6.42
C LYS A 174 11.13 24.58 7.47
N GLU A 175 9.84 24.39 7.26
CA GLU A 175 8.80 24.82 8.19
C GLU A 175 8.56 23.82 9.32
N ILE A 176 8.99 22.55 9.17
CA ILE A 176 8.93 21.55 10.24
C ILE A 176 9.96 21.94 11.29
N ARG A 177 9.49 22.18 12.51
CA ARG A 177 10.34 22.60 13.62
C ARG A 177 11.05 21.41 14.26
N GLN A 178 12.26 21.66 14.77
CA GLN A 178 13.04 20.70 15.59
C GLN A 178 13.47 19.40 14.88
N LEU A 179 13.75 19.49 13.58
CA LEU A 179 14.37 18.39 12.87
C LEU A 179 15.87 18.28 13.21
N ASN A 180 16.32 17.07 13.52
CA ASN A 180 17.75 16.76 13.58
C ASN A 180 18.34 16.50 12.17
N ALA A 181 19.67 16.35 12.08
CA ALA A 181 20.34 16.18 10.78
C ALA A 181 19.94 14.91 10.04
N GLU A 182 19.63 13.80 10.76
CA GLU A 182 19.18 12.55 10.16
C GLU A 182 17.74 12.66 9.64
N GLU A 183 16.86 13.30 10.39
CA GLU A 183 15.48 13.56 9.97
C GLU A 183 15.43 14.46 8.73
N ILE A 184 16.28 15.50 8.68
CA ILE A 184 16.40 16.35 7.48
C ILE A 184 16.84 15.51 6.29
N LYS A 185 17.85 14.68 6.43
CA LYS A 185 18.33 13.79 5.37
C LYS A 185 17.22 12.84 4.92
N PHE A 186 16.51 12.23 5.87
CA PHE A 186 15.38 11.36 5.58
C PHE A 186 14.30 12.08 4.76
N MET A 187 13.91 13.28 5.16
CA MET A 187 12.89 14.07 4.46
C MET A 187 13.33 14.41 3.02
N PHE A 188 14.59 14.69 2.80
CA PHE A 188 15.13 14.87 1.43
C PHE A 188 15.03 13.60 0.60
N GLU A 189 15.30 12.42 1.16
CA GLU A 189 15.15 11.15 0.45
C GLU A 189 13.67 10.85 0.14
N VAL A 190 12.75 11.15 1.04
CA VAL A 190 11.29 11.03 0.80
C VAL A 190 10.88 11.94 -0.36
N VAL A 191 11.28 13.21 -0.36
CA VAL A 191 10.96 14.16 -1.43
C VAL A 191 11.54 13.70 -2.76
N LYS A 192 12.76 13.21 -2.78
CA LYS A 192 13.40 12.65 -3.98
C LYS A 192 12.64 11.43 -4.50
N PHE A 193 12.26 10.51 -3.60
CA PHE A 193 11.45 9.34 -3.96
C PHE A 193 10.13 9.75 -4.62
N ILE A 194 9.38 10.68 -4.02
CA ILE A 194 8.12 11.20 -4.57
C ILE A 194 8.36 11.85 -5.94
N ALA A 195 9.40 12.66 -6.09
CA ALA A 195 9.72 13.32 -7.36
C ALA A 195 9.99 12.31 -8.49
N VAL A 196 10.70 11.23 -8.20
CA VAL A 196 10.96 10.14 -9.17
C VAL A 196 9.67 9.42 -9.54
N GLN A 197 8.81 9.12 -8.57
CA GLN A 197 7.55 8.42 -8.80
C GLN A 197 6.52 9.29 -9.58
N SER A 198 6.58 10.62 -9.44
CA SER A 198 5.67 11.56 -10.11
C SER A 198 6.12 11.89 -11.56
N ALA A 199 7.37 11.69 -11.90
CA ALA A 199 7.93 12.05 -13.21
C ALA A 199 7.21 11.42 -14.42
N PRO A 200 6.81 10.13 -14.41
CA PRO A 200 6.09 9.50 -15.52
C PRO A 200 4.71 10.07 -15.77
N ILE A 201 4.05 10.61 -14.75
CA ILE A 201 2.71 11.21 -14.84
C ILE A 201 2.77 12.53 -15.59
N LEU A 202 3.79 13.34 -15.29
CA LEU A 202 3.99 14.66 -15.92
C LEU A 202 4.25 14.58 -17.43
N VAL A 203 4.83 13.47 -17.91
CA VAL A 203 5.13 13.28 -19.35
C VAL A 203 3.89 12.89 -20.16
N LYS A 204 2.95 12.12 -19.57
CA LYS A 204 1.71 11.70 -20.28
C LYS A 204 0.62 12.78 -20.32
N GLY A 205 0.61 13.72 -19.37
CA GLY A 205 -0.39 14.81 -19.32
C GLY A 205 -0.20 15.95 -20.31
N ARG A 206 0.79 15.88 -21.22
CA ARG A 206 1.11 16.91 -22.22
C ARG A 206 0.82 16.49 -23.68
N LYS A 207 -0.08 15.55 -23.90
CA LYS A 207 -0.54 15.22 -25.24
C LYS A 207 -2.01 15.56 -25.43
#